data_47874de0532cb5cec2e4c679d4a59861
#
_entry.id   47874de0532cb5cec2e4c679d4a59861
#
_cell.length_a   1.000
_cell.length_b   1.000
_cell.length_c   1.000
_cell.angle_alpha   90.00
_cell.angle_beta   90.00
_cell.angle_gamma   90.00
#
_symmetry.space_group_name_H-M   'P 1'
#
loop_
_entity.id
_entity.type
_entity.pdbx_description
1 polymer ?
#
loop_
_entity_poly.entity_id
_entity_poly.type
_entity_poly.pdbx_seq_one_letter_code
_entity_poly.pdbx_strand_id
1 'polypeptide(L)'
;METAELIPLSGIQIQDKTIALSSTRREVEALLDTPYSSHKNSLYYFQNEVRFDFDANDRLNFIEFLAGIDGQLQPQIYGVPAFQIEADDLFDILSAQNNGEINDSEHGYSYAFLNISVGIYRSRTPQAVEYMIEDAEDDGEPMDEEDIALALRQAAHWATIGIGVANYYK
;
A
#
# COMPACT_ATOMS: atom_id res chain seq x y z
N MET A 1 16.85 8.00 3.70
CA MET A 1 15.55 7.31 3.44
C MET A 1 15.86 5.94 2.88
N GLU A 2 15.28 4.94 3.49
CA GLU A 2 15.45 3.56 3.03
C GLU A 2 14.36 3.21 2.02
N THR A 3 14.70 2.42 1.00
CA THR A 3 13.76 2.00 -0.04
C THR A 3 13.63 0.49 -0.10
N ALA A 4 12.46 0.03 -0.52
CA ALA A 4 12.19 -1.36 -0.83
C ALA A 4 11.63 -1.44 -2.25
N GLU A 5 12.04 -2.41 -3.03
CA GLU A 5 11.46 -2.63 -4.35
C GLU A 5 10.41 -3.72 -4.29
N LEU A 6 9.20 -3.40 -4.76
CA LEU A 6 8.11 -4.36 -4.91
C LEU A 6 8.18 -4.95 -6.31
N ILE A 7 8.23 -6.28 -6.38
CA ILE A 7 8.25 -7.02 -7.64
C ILE A 7 6.96 -7.85 -7.69
N PRO A 8 5.90 -7.34 -8.36
CA PRO A 8 4.60 -8.01 -8.38
C PRO A 8 4.69 -9.48 -8.76
N LEU A 9 3.92 -10.30 -8.07
CA LEU A 9 3.86 -11.76 -8.20
C LEU A 9 5.14 -12.50 -7.75
N SER A 10 6.14 -11.77 -7.28
CA SER A 10 7.45 -12.34 -6.92
C SER A 10 7.82 -12.10 -5.45
N GLY A 11 7.80 -10.86 -4.99
CA GLY A 11 8.18 -10.52 -3.62
C GLY A 11 8.72 -9.11 -3.52
N ILE A 12 9.58 -8.89 -2.52
CA ILE A 12 10.23 -7.59 -2.31
C ILE A 12 11.73 -7.74 -2.17
N GLN A 13 12.44 -6.67 -2.47
CA GLN A 13 13.87 -6.56 -2.24
C GLN A 13 14.12 -5.36 -1.34
N ILE A 14 14.78 -5.59 -0.20
CA ILE A 14 15.17 -4.55 0.77
C ILE A 14 16.65 -4.73 1.05
N GLN A 15 17.45 -3.69 0.78
CA GLN A 15 18.91 -3.76 0.90
C GLN A 15 19.45 -4.91 0.03
N ASP A 16 20.20 -5.84 0.63
CA ASP A 16 20.72 -7.03 -0.03
C ASP A 16 19.82 -8.28 0.16
N LYS A 17 18.62 -8.10 0.71
CA LYS A 17 17.71 -9.19 1.06
C LYS A 17 16.55 -9.26 0.08
N THR A 18 16.25 -10.47 -0.38
CA THR A 18 15.08 -10.75 -1.21
C THR A 18 14.13 -11.63 -0.42
N ILE A 19 12.90 -11.15 -0.23
CA ILE A 19 11.83 -11.88 0.44
C ILE A 19 10.82 -12.31 -0.64
N ALA A 20 10.80 -13.59 -0.96
CA ALA A 20 9.92 -14.12 -1.99
C ALA A 20 8.53 -14.44 -1.43
N LEU A 21 7.49 -14.16 -2.20
CA LEU A 21 6.16 -14.71 -1.95
C LEU A 21 6.25 -16.24 -1.93
N SER A 22 5.41 -16.88 -1.12
CA SER A 22 5.42 -18.31 -0.83
C SER A 22 6.57 -18.79 0.08
N SER A 23 7.42 -17.89 0.57
CA SER A 23 8.39 -18.22 1.62
C SER A 23 7.68 -18.67 2.89
N THR A 24 8.31 -19.55 3.65
CA THR A 24 7.78 -19.91 4.96
C THR A 24 8.00 -18.77 5.96
N ARG A 25 7.21 -18.77 7.04
CA ARG A 25 7.42 -17.86 8.17
C ARG A 25 8.86 -17.93 8.67
N ARG A 26 9.40 -19.13 8.82
CA ARG A 26 10.77 -19.37 9.29
C ARG A 26 11.80 -18.74 8.36
N GLU A 27 11.60 -18.85 7.05
CA GLU A 27 12.50 -18.22 6.06
C GLU A 27 12.48 -16.71 6.14
N VAL A 28 11.30 -16.11 6.33
CA VAL A 28 11.17 -14.66 6.52
C VAL A 28 11.89 -14.22 7.80
N GLU A 29 11.66 -14.90 8.90
CA GLU A 29 12.33 -14.59 10.18
C GLU A 29 13.85 -14.79 10.08
N ALA A 30 14.32 -15.77 9.33
CA ALA A 30 15.75 -15.97 9.11
C ALA A 30 16.40 -14.80 8.37
N LEU A 31 15.66 -14.16 7.45
CA LEU A 31 16.15 -12.99 6.69
C LEU A 31 16.03 -11.67 7.44
N LEU A 32 14.94 -11.48 8.18
CA LEU A 32 14.57 -10.20 8.79
C LEU A 32 14.72 -10.19 10.31
N ASP A 33 15.15 -11.29 10.91
CA ASP A 33 15.29 -11.48 12.35
C ASP A 33 13.92 -11.43 13.08
N THR A 34 13.92 -11.02 14.33
CA THR A 34 12.72 -10.96 15.15
C THR A 34 11.80 -9.84 14.66
N PRO A 35 10.51 -10.11 14.41
CA PRO A 35 9.58 -9.08 14.01
C PRO A 35 9.39 -8.02 15.11
N TYR A 36 9.05 -6.81 14.71
CA TYR A 36 8.72 -5.73 15.64
C TYR A 36 7.47 -6.07 16.46
N SER A 37 6.47 -6.65 15.80
CA SER A 37 5.27 -7.17 16.45
C SER A 37 4.67 -8.31 15.61
N SER A 38 3.72 -9.02 16.20
CA SER A 38 3.00 -10.08 15.49
C SER A 38 1.55 -10.14 15.97
N HIS A 39 0.65 -10.54 15.06
CA HIS A 39 -0.75 -10.75 15.38
C HIS A 39 -1.32 -11.85 14.48
N LYS A 40 -1.72 -12.97 15.08
CA LYS A 40 -2.25 -14.13 14.34
C LYS A 40 -1.26 -14.60 13.26
N ASN A 41 -1.67 -14.52 11.99
CA ASN A 41 -0.87 -14.96 10.85
C ASN A 41 -0.07 -13.82 10.21
N SER A 42 0.06 -12.70 10.91
CA SER A 42 0.78 -11.53 10.41
C SER A 42 2.03 -11.24 11.24
N LEU A 43 3.13 -10.93 10.56
CA LEU A 43 4.35 -10.41 11.16
C LEU A 43 4.55 -8.98 10.69
N TYR A 44 4.95 -8.09 11.61
CA TYR A 44 5.20 -6.68 11.33
C TYR A 44 6.68 -6.38 11.54
N TYR A 45 7.27 -5.74 10.54
CA TYR A 45 8.69 -5.35 10.54
C TYR A 45 8.83 -3.84 10.30
N PHE A 46 10.04 -3.32 10.48
CA PHE A 46 10.36 -1.90 10.24
C PHE A 46 9.42 -0.96 11.02
N GLN A 47 9.34 -1.18 12.34
CA GLN A 47 8.48 -0.38 13.25
C GLN A 47 7.00 -0.40 12.83
N ASN A 48 6.53 -1.57 12.41
CA ASN A 48 5.17 -1.80 11.91
C ASN A 48 4.85 -1.12 10.57
N GLU A 49 5.84 -0.68 9.84
CA GLU A 49 5.60 -0.10 8.51
C GLU A 49 5.30 -1.13 7.44
N VAL A 50 5.71 -2.39 7.64
CA VAL A 50 5.47 -3.47 6.68
C VAL A 50 4.85 -4.68 7.36
N ARG A 51 3.75 -5.16 6.80
CA ARG A 51 3.05 -6.36 7.25
C ARG A 51 3.28 -7.50 6.26
N PHE A 52 3.59 -8.68 6.81
CA PHE A 52 3.74 -9.94 6.08
C PHE A 52 2.66 -10.89 6.54
N ASP A 53 1.75 -11.29 5.65
CA ASP A 53 0.65 -12.20 5.96
C ASP A 53 0.96 -13.60 5.43
N PHE A 54 0.66 -14.61 6.25
CA PHE A 54 0.90 -16.02 5.94
C PHE A 54 -0.43 -16.76 5.82
N ASP A 55 -0.50 -17.68 4.86
CA ASP A 55 -1.69 -18.51 4.65
C ASP A 55 -1.77 -19.66 5.68
N ALA A 56 -2.79 -20.51 5.53
CA ALA A 56 -3.01 -21.65 6.44
C ALA A 56 -1.87 -22.68 6.43
N ASN A 57 -1.03 -22.68 5.40
CA ASN A 57 0.15 -23.55 5.28
C ASN A 57 1.43 -22.84 5.72
N ASP A 58 1.30 -21.68 6.40
CA ASP A 58 2.40 -20.87 6.90
C ASP A 58 3.32 -20.37 5.78
N ARG A 59 2.73 -20.08 4.61
CA ARG A 59 3.40 -19.51 3.44
C ARG A 59 3.02 -18.06 3.25
N LEU A 60 4.01 -17.22 2.97
CA LEU A 60 3.82 -15.79 2.72
C LEU A 60 2.94 -15.59 1.48
N ASN A 61 1.74 -15.01 1.67
CA ASN A 61 0.80 -14.79 0.57
C ASN A 61 0.52 -13.31 0.30
N PHE A 62 0.93 -12.40 1.19
CA PHE A 62 0.69 -10.97 1.01
C PHE A 62 1.71 -10.15 1.79
N ILE A 63 2.16 -9.05 1.19
CA ILE A 63 3.06 -8.07 1.82
C ILE A 63 2.46 -6.69 1.60
N GLU A 64 2.29 -5.91 2.68
CA GLU A 64 1.69 -4.58 2.60
C GLU A 64 2.54 -3.55 3.33
N PHE A 65 2.78 -2.42 2.65
CA PHE A 65 3.43 -1.22 3.19
C PHE A 65 2.33 -0.28 3.71
N LEU A 66 2.42 0.14 4.96
CA LEU A 66 1.32 0.75 5.72
C LEU A 66 1.54 2.21 6.10
N ALA A 67 2.73 2.75 5.92
CA ALA A 67 3.10 4.05 6.50
C ALA A 67 2.91 5.25 5.55
N GLY A 68 2.59 5.01 4.29
CA GLY A 68 2.37 6.07 3.33
C GLY A 68 3.60 6.94 3.10
N ILE A 69 3.36 8.18 2.69
CA ILE A 69 4.41 9.14 2.33
C ILE A 69 5.32 9.53 3.53
N ASP A 70 4.83 9.37 4.74
CA ASP A 70 5.58 9.72 5.97
C ASP A 70 6.44 8.56 6.50
N GLY A 71 6.35 7.37 5.91
CA GLY A 71 7.12 6.21 6.34
C GLY A 71 8.61 6.36 6.13
N GLN A 72 9.39 5.72 7.01
CA GLN A 72 10.86 5.69 6.91
C GLN A 72 11.32 4.77 5.78
N LEU A 73 10.56 3.71 5.51
CA LEU A 73 10.80 2.78 4.42
C LEU A 73 9.84 3.10 3.28
N GLN A 74 10.36 3.48 2.13
CA GLN A 74 9.57 3.89 0.98
C GLN A 74 9.54 2.80 -0.10
N PRO A 75 8.35 2.31 -0.46
CA PRO A 75 8.21 1.30 -1.50
C PRO A 75 8.37 1.90 -2.90
N GLN A 76 9.07 1.16 -3.74
CA GLN A 76 9.20 1.43 -5.17
C GLN A 76 8.52 0.32 -5.95
N ILE A 77 7.85 0.65 -7.02
CA ILE A 77 7.21 -0.32 -7.90
C ILE A 77 7.30 0.17 -9.35
N TYR A 78 7.68 -0.69 -10.26
CA TYR A 78 7.85 -0.34 -11.68
C TYR A 78 8.71 0.93 -11.87
N GLY A 79 9.73 1.09 -11.04
CA GLY A 79 10.68 2.19 -11.14
C GLY A 79 10.23 3.53 -10.57
N VAL A 80 9.08 3.58 -9.87
CA VAL A 80 8.56 4.83 -9.28
C VAL A 80 8.35 4.69 -7.77
N PRO A 81 8.51 5.78 -7.00
CA PRO A 81 8.23 5.78 -5.56
C PRO A 81 6.72 5.82 -5.30
N ALA A 82 6.15 4.68 -4.93
CA ALA A 82 4.70 4.46 -4.92
C ALA A 82 3.91 5.47 -4.09
N PHE A 83 4.44 5.90 -2.92
CA PHE A 83 3.73 6.84 -2.06
C PHE A 83 4.03 8.30 -2.37
N GLN A 84 5.13 8.59 -3.06
CA GLN A 84 5.59 9.96 -3.28
C GLN A 84 5.03 10.57 -4.56
N ILE A 85 4.72 9.77 -5.56
CA ILE A 85 4.09 10.27 -6.79
C ILE A 85 2.59 10.53 -6.56
N GLU A 86 2.00 11.31 -7.45
CA GLU A 86 0.56 11.57 -7.42
C GLU A 86 -0.24 10.26 -7.54
N ALA A 87 -1.35 10.19 -6.82
CA ALA A 87 -2.18 8.98 -6.78
C ALA A 87 -2.64 8.54 -8.17
N ASP A 88 -3.05 9.47 -9.02
CA ASP A 88 -3.51 9.16 -10.37
C ASP A 88 -2.38 8.62 -11.25
N ASP A 89 -1.16 9.13 -11.09
CA ASP A 89 0.00 8.65 -11.85
C ASP A 89 0.33 7.21 -11.49
N LEU A 90 0.30 6.85 -10.21
CA LEU A 90 0.50 5.46 -9.80
C LEU A 90 -0.61 4.57 -10.33
N PHE A 91 -1.86 5.01 -10.23
CA PHE A 91 -3.00 4.27 -10.77
C PHE A 91 -2.80 3.97 -12.26
N ASP A 92 -2.38 4.94 -13.05
CA ASP A 92 -2.16 4.77 -14.50
C ASP A 92 -1.04 3.76 -14.79
N ILE A 93 0.05 3.82 -14.04
CA ILE A 93 1.17 2.87 -14.17
C ILE A 93 0.71 1.45 -13.85
N LEU A 94 0.03 1.26 -12.71
CA LEU A 94 -0.45 -0.06 -12.29
C LEU A 94 -1.51 -0.60 -13.26
N SER A 95 -2.40 0.26 -13.75
CA SER A 95 -3.42 -0.11 -14.73
C SER A 95 -2.80 -0.61 -16.03
N ALA A 96 -1.79 0.09 -16.54
CA ALA A 96 -1.07 -0.31 -17.75
C ALA A 96 -0.34 -1.65 -17.57
N GLN A 97 0.34 -1.83 -16.45
CA GLN A 97 1.05 -3.07 -16.14
C GLN A 97 0.08 -4.24 -15.90
N ASN A 98 -1.06 -3.99 -15.29
CA ASN A 98 -2.09 -4.99 -15.04
C ASN A 98 -2.71 -5.50 -16.35
N ASN A 99 -2.96 -4.61 -17.27
CA ASN A 99 -3.57 -4.90 -18.58
C ASN A 99 -4.76 -5.89 -18.45
N GLY A 100 -5.69 -5.58 -17.55
CA GLY A 100 -6.82 -6.45 -17.27
C GLY A 100 -7.76 -5.88 -16.23
N GLU A 101 -8.51 -6.75 -15.59
CA GLU A 101 -9.56 -6.38 -14.63
C GLU A 101 -9.00 -5.67 -13.40
N ILE A 102 -9.68 -4.60 -13.01
CA ILE A 102 -9.42 -3.83 -11.81
C ILE A 102 -10.68 -3.87 -10.96
N ASN A 103 -10.55 -4.27 -9.68
CA ASN A 103 -11.64 -4.16 -8.72
C ASN A 103 -11.66 -2.73 -8.17
N ASP A 104 -12.72 -1.99 -8.49
CA ASP A 104 -12.96 -0.60 -8.07
C ASP A 104 -14.19 -0.45 -7.15
N SER A 105 -14.62 -1.52 -6.51
CA SER A 105 -15.84 -1.55 -5.69
C SER A 105 -15.82 -0.58 -4.50
N GLU A 106 -14.67 -0.09 -4.11
CA GLU A 106 -14.48 0.87 -3.02
C GLU A 106 -14.53 2.33 -3.49
N HIS A 107 -15.00 2.59 -4.70
CA HIS A 107 -15.30 3.94 -5.22
C HIS A 107 -14.15 4.94 -5.07
N GLY A 108 -12.94 4.53 -5.42
CA GLY A 108 -11.75 5.39 -5.42
C GLY A 108 -10.94 5.39 -4.14
N TYR A 109 -11.43 4.78 -3.05
CA TYR A 109 -10.65 4.61 -1.82
C TYR A 109 -9.58 3.52 -1.97
N SER A 110 -9.93 2.42 -2.62
CA SER A 110 -8.99 1.34 -2.90
C SER A 110 -9.22 0.74 -4.28
N TYR A 111 -8.16 0.17 -4.83
CA TYR A 111 -8.21 -0.57 -6.08
C TYR A 111 -7.38 -1.84 -5.93
N ALA A 112 -7.87 -2.93 -6.53
CA ALA A 112 -7.10 -4.16 -6.67
C ALA A 112 -6.90 -4.46 -8.16
N PHE A 113 -5.65 -4.62 -8.55
CA PHE A 113 -5.23 -4.92 -9.91
C PHE A 113 -5.03 -6.43 -10.01
N LEU A 114 -5.99 -7.14 -10.62
CA LEU A 114 -6.15 -8.58 -10.44
C LEU A 114 -5.05 -9.40 -11.09
N ASN A 115 -4.56 -8.98 -12.26
CA ASN A 115 -3.52 -9.75 -12.97
C ASN A 115 -2.15 -9.66 -12.33
N ILE A 116 -1.82 -8.51 -11.72
CA ILE A 116 -0.54 -8.32 -11.05
C ILE A 116 -0.62 -8.50 -9.53
N SER A 117 -1.81 -8.76 -8.99
CA SER A 117 -2.08 -8.94 -7.56
C SER A 117 -1.52 -7.81 -6.70
N VAL A 118 -1.80 -6.57 -7.10
CA VAL A 118 -1.41 -5.36 -6.38
C VAL A 118 -2.66 -4.65 -5.89
N GLY A 119 -2.64 -4.20 -4.63
CA GLY A 119 -3.70 -3.40 -4.03
C GLY A 119 -3.16 -2.07 -3.52
N ILE A 120 -3.96 -1.03 -3.65
CA ILE A 120 -3.66 0.31 -3.13
C ILE A 120 -4.85 0.85 -2.37
N TYR A 121 -4.58 1.67 -1.34
CA TYR A 121 -5.62 2.27 -0.51
C TYR A 121 -5.21 3.68 -0.09
N ARG A 122 -6.20 4.56 0.00
CA ARG A 122 -6.07 5.91 0.58
C ARG A 122 -7.26 6.20 1.49
N SER A 123 -7.04 7.06 2.47
CA SER A 123 -8.07 7.38 3.47
C SER A 123 -9.10 8.40 2.97
N ARG A 124 -8.79 9.14 1.90
CA ARG A 124 -9.68 10.15 1.31
C ARG A 124 -9.57 10.14 -0.20
N THR A 125 -10.70 10.36 -0.88
CA THR A 125 -10.73 10.62 -2.32
C THR A 125 -10.80 12.12 -2.57
N PRO A 126 -10.40 12.62 -3.76
CA PRO A 126 -10.58 14.03 -4.10
C PRO A 126 -12.02 14.51 -3.96
N GLN A 127 -12.99 13.68 -4.36
CA GLN A 127 -14.41 14.01 -4.25
C GLN A 127 -14.86 14.12 -2.79
N ALA A 128 -14.39 13.22 -1.92
CA ALA A 128 -14.70 13.28 -0.49
C ALA A 128 -14.16 14.55 0.16
N VAL A 129 -12.99 15.01 -0.27
CA VAL A 129 -12.41 16.28 0.21
C VAL A 129 -13.27 17.47 -0.23
N GLU A 130 -13.71 17.49 -1.48
CA GLU A 130 -14.61 18.55 -1.98
C GLU A 130 -15.89 18.63 -1.15
N TYR A 131 -16.55 17.50 -0.90
CA TYR A 131 -17.76 17.46 -0.09
C TYR A 131 -17.49 17.93 1.35
N MET A 132 -16.37 17.54 1.92
CA MET A 132 -16.02 17.91 3.29
C MET A 132 -15.83 19.42 3.42
N ILE A 133 -15.19 20.05 2.44
CA ILE A 133 -14.99 21.50 2.40
C ILE A 133 -16.34 22.23 2.22
N GLU A 134 -17.17 21.77 1.29
CA GLU A 134 -18.49 22.35 1.03
C GLU A 134 -19.42 22.24 2.25
N ASP A 135 -19.45 21.08 2.88
CA ASP A 135 -20.28 20.85 4.07
C ASP A 135 -19.88 21.76 5.22
N ALA A 136 -18.58 21.95 5.43
CA ALA A 136 -18.07 22.84 6.47
C ALA A 136 -18.46 24.31 6.21
N GLU A 137 -18.38 24.74 4.95
CA GLU A 137 -18.82 26.09 4.55
C GLU A 137 -20.33 26.28 4.72
N ASP A 138 -21.14 25.28 4.33
CA ASP A 138 -22.60 25.32 4.45
C ASP A 138 -23.05 25.35 5.92
N ASP A 139 -22.31 24.71 6.81
CA ASP A 139 -22.57 24.72 8.25
C ASP A 139 -22.11 26.02 8.93
N GLY A 140 -21.44 26.91 8.20
CA GLY A 140 -20.94 28.17 8.74
C GLY A 140 -19.67 28.03 9.54
N GLU A 141 -19.02 26.87 9.51
CA GLU A 141 -17.76 26.56 10.20
C GLU A 141 -16.73 26.06 9.17
N PRO A 142 -16.21 26.94 8.29
CA PRO A 142 -15.26 26.53 7.26
C PRO A 142 -14.01 25.92 7.87
N MET A 143 -13.44 24.93 7.19
CA MET A 143 -12.19 24.28 7.57
C MET A 143 -11.04 25.26 7.51
N ASP A 144 -10.07 25.12 8.43
CA ASP A 144 -8.85 25.92 8.34
C ASP A 144 -7.92 25.41 7.21
N GLU A 145 -6.92 26.23 6.88
CA GLU A 145 -6.00 25.93 5.77
C GLU A 145 -5.17 24.68 6.00
N GLU A 146 -4.79 24.41 7.26
CA GLU A 146 -3.99 23.23 7.60
C GLU A 146 -4.79 21.94 7.43
N ASP A 147 -6.04 21.94 7.86
CA ASP A 147 -6.93 20.78 7.71
C ASP A 147 -7.25 20.50 6.25
N ILE A 148 -7.46 21.55 5.45
CA ILE A 148 -7.67 21.43 4.00
C ILE A 148 -6.41 20.84 3.35
N ALA A 149 -5.23 21.35 3.66
CA ALA A 149 -3.97 20.88 3.12
C ALA A 149 -3.72 19.40 3.46
N LEU A 150 -4.00 19.00 4.70
CA LEU A 150 -3.88 17.60 5.12
C LEU A 150 -4.84 16.70 4.34
N ALA A 151 -6.10 17.11 4.22
CA ALA A 151 -7.11 16.33 3.50
C ALA A 151 -6.76 16.17 2.02
N LEU A 152 -6.29 17.24 1.36
CA LEU A 152 -5.83 17.19 -0.03
C LEU A 152 -4.63 16.28 -0.20
N ARG A 153 -3.67 16.32 0.71
CA ARG A 153 -2.50 15.44 0.69
C ARG A 153 -2.90 13.98 0.84
N GLN A 154 -3.85 13.66 1.72
CA GLN A 154 -4.37 12.31 1.90
C GLN A 154 -5.08 11.78 0.65
N ALA A 155 -5.70 12.65 -0.12
CA ALA A 155 -6.34 12.28 -1.39
C ALA A 155 -5.35 12.17 -2.55
N ALA A 156 -4.24 12.92 -2.51
CA ALA A 156 -3.25 13.00 -3.58
C ALA A 156 -2.23 11.86 -3.58
N HIS A 157 -2.12 11.10 -2.47
CA HIS A 157 -1.13 10.03 -2.31
C HIS A 157 -1.77 8.78 -1.71
N TRP A 158 -1.32 7.61 -2.17
CA TRP A 158 -1.76 6.36 -1.60
C TRP A 158 -1.16 6.16 -0.21
N ALA A 159 -1.96 5.64 0.72
CA ALA A 159 -1.55 5.40 2.11
C ALA A 159 -0.97 4.01 2.30
N THR A 160 -1.43 3.02 1.53
CA THR A 160 -0.89 1.67 1.56
C THR A 160 -0.71 1.13 0.15
N ILE A 161 0.22 0.20 0.01
CA ILE A 161 0.39 -0.61 -1.19
C ILE A 161 0.75 -2.03 -0.79
N GLY A 162 0.09 -3.02 -1.40
CA GLY A 162 0.34 -4.42 -1.12
C GLY A 162 0.51 -5.24 -2.38
N ILE A 163 1.31 -6.29 -2.27
CA ILE A 163 1.47 -7.29 -3.33
C ILE A 163 1.13 -8.68 -2.78
N GLY A 164 0.41 -9.46 -3.57
CA GLY A 164 -0.02 -10.80 -3.20
C GLY A 164 0.43 -11.86 -4.18
N VAL A 165 0.27 -13.12 -3.78
CA VAL A 165 0.44 -14.26 -4.69
C VAL A 165 -0.56 -14.17 -5.83
N ALA A 166 -0.32 -14.88 -6.92
CA ALA A 166 -1.24 -14.93 -8.05
C ALA A 166 -2.67 -15.26 -7.57
N ASN A 167 -3.64 -14.53 -8.09
CA ASN A 167 -5.07 -14.67 -7.75
C ASN A 167 -5.46 -14.27 -6.32
N TYR A 168 -4.60 -13.56 -5.60
CA TYR A 168 -4.88 -13.13 -4.23
C TYR A 168 -6.18 -12.33 -4.12
N TYR A 169 -6.46 -11.45 -5.10
CA TYR A 169 -7.66 -10.60 -5.12
C TYR A 169 -8.84 -11.18 -5.91
N LYS A 170 -8.69 -12.37 -6.48
CA LYS A 170 -9.75 -13.02 -7.28
C LYS A 170 -10.68 -13.87 -6.43
#